data_408ea4c69d9261647909a79b4f7ab8a4
#
_entry.id   408ea4c69d9261647909a79b4f7ab8a4
#
_cell.length_a   1.000
_cell.length_b   1.000
_cell.length_c   1.000
_cell.angle_alpha   90.00
_cell.angle_beta   90.00
_cell.angle_gamma   90.00
#
_symmetry.space_group_name_H-M   'P 1'
#
loop_
_entity.id
_entity.type
_entity.pdbx_description
1 polymer ?
#
loop_
_entity_poly.entity_id
_entity_poly.type
_entity_poly.pdbx_seq_one_letter_code
_entity_poly.pdbx_strand_id
1 'polypeptide(L)'
;MVMKTKIGVVGQGFVGNAIYQKFKNYYPVSTFDLDESKRNTNSLSELVDNSDVIFVCLPTPMKISGACDVSIVEGVISDINDMGKDKIVVIKSTITPGTTERFNDKYKNVSIVFNPEFLTEANAVHDFENQSKIILGGPRKGTDMMKTIYRLVFPTTPIIKTGSTHAEMVKYLTNTFLSVKVSFANEIYELCKGMGLDYDKVVEYATYDERLGKSHWSVPGPDGDFGFGGHCFPKDLSAIIHLTEQLNTTNFVLKAANETNTKVRTDRDWERMKGRAISYD
;
A
#
# COMPACT_ATOMS: atom_id res chain seq x y z
N MET A 1 -30.26 7.78 20.45
CA MET A 1 -28.78 7.77 20.45
C MET A 1 -28.34 7.06 19.16
N VAL A 2 -27.84 7.77 18.18
CA VAL A 2 -27.30 7.11 16.95
C VAL A 2 -26.08 6.32 17.40
N MET A 3 -26.12 4.99 17.28
CA MET A 3 -24.94 4.16 17.60
C MET A 3 -23.78 4.60 16.71
N LYS A 4 -22.71 5.06 17.33
CA LYS A 4 -21.53 5.51 16.61
C LYS A 4 -20.82 4.28 16.02
N THR A 5 -20.58 4.25 14.72
CA THR A 5 -19.84 3.17 14.06
C THR A 5 -18.52 2.88 14.78
N LYS A 6 -18.23 1.61 15.02
CA LYS A 6 -17.02 1.16 15.72
C LYS A 6 -16.01 0.65 14.69
N ILE A 7 -14.78 1.05 14.83
CA ILE A 7 -13.69 0.73 13.91
C ILE A 7 -12.73 -0.27 14.57
N GLY A 8 -12.35 -1.32 13.84
CA GLY A 8 -11.25 -2.21 14.18
C GLY A 8 -10.05 -1.96 13.27
N VAL A 9 -8.85 -2.11 13.80
CA VAL A 9 -7.60 -2.06 13.01
C VAL A 9 -6.73 -3.26 13.38
N VAL A 10 -6.51 -4.15 12.42
CA VAL A 10 -5.64 -5.32 12.54
C VAL A 10 -4.29 -5.01 11.87
N GLY A 11 -3.22 -5.12 12.65
CA GLY A 11 -1.87 -4.69 12.27
C GLY A 11 -1.63 -3.22 12.59
N GLN A 12 -0.71 -2.96 13.52
CA GLN A 12 -0.33 -1.62 14.00
C GLN A 12 1.07 -1.21 13.54
N GLY A 13 1.43 -1.59 12.30
CA GLY A 13 2.55 -1.02 11.57
C GLY A 13 2.30 0.47 11.24
N PHE A 14 3.11 1.07 10.39
CA PHE A 14 2.98 2.49 10.08
C PHE A 14 1.62 2.86 9.47
N VAL A 15 1.00 2.00 8.64
CA VAL A 15 -0.33 2.24 8.06
C VAL A 15 -1.44 2.13 9.10
N GLY A 16 -1.47 1.04 9.88
CA GLY A 16 -2.50 0.83 10.89
C GLY A 16 -2.44 1.87 12.01
N ASN A 17 -1.23 2.24 12.43
CA ASN A 17 -1.06 3.30 13.41
C ASN A 17 -1.52 4.66 12.87
N ALA A 18 -1.26 5.01 11.61
CA ALA A 18 -1.74 6.25 11.01
C ALA A 18 -3.29 6.31 11.00
N ILE A 19 -3.95 5.20 10.65
CA ILE A 19 -5.40 5.07 10.73
C ILE A 19 -5.88 5.25 12.19
N TYR A 20 -5.30 4.53 13.13
CA TYR A 20 -5.65 4.62 14.56
C TYR A 20 -5.54 6.05 15.07
N GLN A 21 -4.40 6.72 14.85
CA GLN A 21 -4.16 8.08 15.33
C GLN A 21 -5.20 9.07 14.81
N LYS A 22 -5.60 8.96 13.54
CA LYS A 22 -6.58 9.85 12.93
C LYS A 22 -8.02 9.50 13.36
N PHE A 23 -8.40 8.23 13.27
CA PHE A 23 -9.78 7.80 13.45
C PHE A 23 -10.26 7.84 14.91
N LYS A 24 -9.36 7.63 15.90
CA LYS A 24 -9.72 7.68 17.33
C LYS A 24 -10.34 9.00 17.78
N ASN A 25 -10.12 10.08 17.04
CA ASN A 25 -10.72 11.39 17.33
C ASN A 25 -12.19 11.49 16.89
N TYR A 26 -12.66 10.54 16.05
CA TYR A 26 -14.00 10.55 15.45
C TYR A 26 -14.83 9.34 15.83
N TYR A 27 -14.21 8.19 16.05
CA TYR A 27 -14.84 6.89 16.28
C TYR A 27 -14.23 6.16 17.47
N PRO A 28 -14.97 5.25 18.14
CA PRO A 28 -14.35 4.22 18.98
C PRO A 28 -13.47 3.32 18.09
N VAL A 29 -12.20 3.14 18.46
CA VAL A 29 -11.24 2.33 17.67
C VAL A 29 -10.65 1.24 18.54
N SER A 30 -10.83 -0.02 18.12
CA SER A 30 -10.18 -1.20 18.65
C SER A 30 -8.97 -1.58 17.79
N THR A 31 -7.87 -1.99 18.41
CA THR A 31 -6.64 -2.39 17.71
C THR A 31 -6.21 -3.78 18.14
N PHE A 32 -5.71 -4.56 17.16
CA PHE A 32 -5.08 -5.86 17.39
C PHE A 32 -3.76 -5.96 16.60
N ASP A 33 -2.72 -6.38 17.28
CA ASP A 33 -1.40 -6.68 16.70
C ASP A 33 -0.79 -7.86 17.46
N LEU A 34 0.14 -8.58 16.84
CA LEU A 34 0.90 -9.64 17.51
C LEU A 34 1.80 -9.07 18.60
N ASP A 35 2.28 -7.85 18.42
CA ASP A 35 2.98 -7.07 19.44
C ASP A 35 1.97 -6.51 20.44
N GLU A 36 1.98 -7.06 21.65
CA GLU A 36 1.04 -6.69 22.72
C GLU A 36 1.09 -5.21 23.09
N SER A 37 2.24 -4.56 22.92
CA SER A 37 2.39 -3.13 23.21
C SER A 37 1.62 -2.22 22.24
N LYS A 38 1.15 -2.76 21.12
CA LYS A 38 0.48 -2.04 20.02
C LYS A 38 -1.01 -2.33 19.91
N ARG A 39 -1.58 -3.11 20.82
CA ARG A 39 -3.00 -3.48 20.79
C ARG A 39 -3.74 -2.98 22.02
N ASN A 40 -5.05 -2.75 21.88
CA ASN A 40 -5.97 -2.43 22.98
C ASN A 40 -7.08 -3.47 23.15
N THR A 41 -7.00 -4.59 22.41
CA THR A 41 -7.83 -5.79 22.58
C THR A 41 -6.94 -7.00 22.81
N ASN A 42 -7.45 -7.99 23.56
CA ASN A 42 -6.67 -9.18 23.91
C ASN A 42 -6.62 -10.22 22.79
N SER A 43 -7.59 -10.18 21.88
CA SER A 43 -7.70 -11.15 20.78
C SER A 43 -8.33 -10.52 19.53
N LEU A 44 -8.13 -11.19 18.37
CA LEU A 44 -8.83 -10.84 17.13
C LEU A 44 -10.35 -10.96 17.31
N SER A 45 -10.84 -11.97 18.03
CA SER A 45 -12.27 -12.15 18.29
C SER A 45 -12.86 -10.95 19.06
N GLU A 46 -12.18 -10.48 20.09
CA GLU A 46 -12.60 -9.29 20.84
C GLU A 46 -12.64 -8.04 19.95
N LEU A 47 -11.64 -7.87 19.07
CA LEU A 47 -11.67 -6.76 18.11
C LEU A 47 -12.87 -6.88 17.17
N VAL A 48 -13.15 -8.06 16.62
CA VAL A 48 -14.28 -8.30 15.70
C VAL A 48 -15.61 -8.01 16.39
N ASP A 49 -15.77 -8.43 17.64
CA ASP A 49 -16.97 -8.17 18.45
C ASP A 49 -17.21 -6.67 18.68
N ASN A 50 -16.15 -5.94 18.86
CA ASN A 50 -16.16 -4.51 19.13
C ASN A 50 -16.11 -3.62 17.87
N SER A 51 -16.26 -4.18 16.67
CA SER A 51 -16.09 -3.44 15.42
C SER A 51 -17.22 -3.70 14.43
N ASP A 52 -17.66 -2.67 13.72
CA ASP A 52 -18.55 -2.75 12.55
C ASP A 52 -17.76 -2.81 11.25
N VAL A 53 -16.63 -2.10 11.22
CA VAL A 53 -15.69 -2.02 10.09
C VAL A 53 -14.28 -2.33 10.58
N ILE A 54 -13.57 -3.20 9.87
CA ILE A 54 -12.25 -3.69 10.26
C ILE A 54 -11.24 -3.39 9.16
N PHE A 55 -10.27 -2.53 9.45
CA PHE A 55 -9.10 -2.30 8.59
C PHE A 55 -8.07 -3.40 8.79
N VAL A 56 -7.61 -4.00 7.69
CA VAL A 56 -6.54 -5.00 7.66
C VAL A 56 -5.30 -4.38 7.06
N CYS A 57 -4.27 -4.19 7.91
CA CYS A 57 -3.02 -3.48 7.61
C CYS A 57 -1.81 -4.40 7.85
N LEU A 58 -1.81 -5.56 7.20
CA LEU A 58 -0.84 -6.63 7.40
C LEU A 58 0.21 -6.67 6.29
N PRO A 59 1.40 -7.21 6.54
CA PRO A 59 2.41 -7.34 5.50
C PRO A 59 1.98 -8.31 4.39
N THR A 60 2.40 -7.97 3.16
CA THR A 60 2.24 -8.79 1.96
C THR A 60 3.60 -8.89 1.28
N PRO A 61 4.50 -9.75 1.80
CA PRO A 61 5.88 -9.82 1.33
C PRO A 61 5.98 -10.42 -0.08
N MET A 62 7.12 -10.21 -0.72
CA MET A 62 7.48 -10.81 -2.01
C MET A 62 7.96 -12.24 -1.81
N LYS A 63 7.42 -13.18 -2.57
CA LYS A 63 7.93 -14.57 -2.67
C LYS A 63 9.20 -14.64 -3.52
N ILE A 64 9.94 -15.73 -3.44
CA ILE A 64 11.12 -15.98 -4.30
C ILE A 64 10.77 -15.86 -5.79
N SER A 65 9.56 -16.26 -6.19
CA SER A 65 9.05 -16.12 -7.57
C SER A 65 8.77 -14.66 -7.99
N GLY A 66 8.87 -13.71 -7.08
CA GLY A 66 8.44 -12.32 -7.28
C GLY A 66 6.97 -12.07 -7.00
N ALA A 67 6.15 -13.10 -6.81
CA ALA A 67 4.72 -12.96 -6.52
C ALA A 67 4.48 -12.28 -5.16
N CYS A 68 3.36 -11.55 -5.05
CA CYS A 68 2.89 -11.01 -3.78
C CYS A 68 2.32 -12.15 -2.91
N ASP A 69 2.80 -12.31 -1.69
CA ASP A 69 2.24 -13.25 -0.72
C ASP A 69 1.09 -12.60 0.05
N VAL A 70 -0.11 -13.06 -0.21
CA VAL A 70 -1.34 -12.57 0.44
C VAL A 70 -1.83 -13.49 1.56
N SER A 71 -1.09 -14.54 1.89
CA SER A 71 -1.52 -15.59 2.82
C SER A 71 -1.88 -15.08 4.22
N ILE A 72 -1.11 -14.12 4.75
CA ILE A 72 -1.36 -13.51 6.06
C ILE A 72 -2.69 -12.74 6.03
N VAL A 73 -2.92 -11.95 4.98
CA VAL A 73 -4.15 -11.18 4.81
C VAL A 73 -5.35 -12.12 4.64
N GLU A 74 -5.19 -13.15 3.80
CA GLU A 74 -6.24 -14.15 3.56
C GLU A 74 -6.60 -14.93 4.83
N GLY A 75 -5.60 -15.33 5.64
CA GLY A 75 -5.81 -16.02 6.91
C GLY A 75 -6.67 -15.19 7.88
N VAL A 76 -6.31 -13.93 8.09
CA VAL A 76 -7.09 -13.03 8.98
C VAL A 76 -8.51 -12.79 8.44
N ILE A 77 -8.69 -12.65 7.13
CA ILE A 77 -10.02 -12.50 6.53
C ILE A 77 -10.85 -13.79 6.72
N SER A 78 -10.24 -14.97 6.58
CA SER A 78 -10.89 -16.25 6.86
C SER A 78 -11.37 -16.33 8.31
N ASP A 79 -10.49 -15.99 9.26
CA ASP A 79 -10.84 -16.00 10.68
C ASP A 79 -12.02 -15.06 10.98
N ILE A 80 -12.02 -13.85 10.43
CA ILE A 80 -13.13 -12.88 10.59
C ILE A 80 -14.42 -13.42 9.96
N ASN A 81 -14.34 -14.01 8.77
CA ASN A 81 -15.47 -14.63 8.07
C ASN A 81 -16.10 -15.77 8.90
N ASP A 82 -15.26 -16.60 9.50
CA ASP A 82 -15.70 -17.80 10.25
C ASP A 82 -16.39 -17.44 11.58
N MET A 83 -16.16 -16.21 12.08
CA MET A 83 -16.93 -15.67 13.20
C MET A 83 -18.38 -15.31 12.83
N GLY A 84 -18.75 -15.25 11.54
CA GLY A 84 -20.13 -15.18 11.06
C GLY A 84 -20.89 -13.88 11.38
N LYS A 85 -20.20 -12.71 11.48
CA LYS A 85 -20.79 -11.48 12.03
C LYS A 85 -21.09 -10.35 11.02
N ASP A 86 -21.23 -10.63 9.73
CA ASP A 86 -21.52 -9.65 8.64
C ASP A 86 -20.73 -8.33 8.79
N LYS A 87 -19.40 -8.42 8.76
CA LYS A 87 -18.52 -7.25 8.92
C LYS A 87 -18.11 -6.66 7.57
N ILE A 88 -17.78 -5.37 7.57
CA ILE A 88 -17.05 -4.76 6.45
C ILE A 88 -15.55 -4.86 6.76
N VAL A 89 -14.83 -5.54 5.90
CA VAL A 89 -13.37 -5.67 5.99
C VAL A 89 -12.73 -4.78 4.94
N VAL A 90 -11.79 -3.93 5.36
CA VAL A 90 -11.12 -2.95 4.49
C VAL A 90 -9.65 -3.32 4.38
N ILE A 91 -9.24 -3.84 3.23
CA ILE A 91 -7.85 -4.18 2.98
C ILE A 91 -7.07 -2.91 2.63
N LYS A 92 -6.05 -2.62 3.44
CA LYS A 92 -5.07 -1.55 3.21
C LYS A 92 -3.75 -2.06 2.64
N SER A 93 -3.46 -3.33 2.88
CA SER A 93 -2.26 -4.01 2.37
C SER A 93 -2.27 -4.06 0.85
N THR A 94 -1.12 -3.87 0.22
CA THR A 94 -0.99 -4.03 -1.24
C THR A 94 -1.17 -5.50 -1.61
N ILE A 95 -2.15 -5.80 -2.46
CA ILE A 95 -2.50 -7.15 -2.92
C ILE A 95 -2.64 -7.15 -4.44
N THR A 96 -2.36 -8.29 -5.07
CA THR A 96 -2.41 -8.44 -6.52
C THR A 96 -3.80 -8.13 -7.08
N PRO A 97 -3.93 -7.41 -8.22
CA PRO A 97 -5.20 -7.11 -8.86
C PRO A 97 -6.08 -8.35 -9.07
N GLY A 98 -7.36 -8.25 -8.67
CA GLY A 98 -8.33 -9.36 -8.65
C GLY A 98 -8.44 -10.09 -7.31
N THR A 99 -7.56 -9.83 -6.35
CA THR A 99 -7.57 -10.54 -5.05
C THR A 99 -8.81 -10.22 -4.22
N THR A 100 -9.23 -8.96 -4.14
CA THR A 100 -10.42 -8.57 -3.36
C THR A 100 -11.69 -9.19 -3.94
N GLU A 101 -11.80 -9.27 -5.27
CA GLU A 101 -12.93 -9.92 -5.93
C GLU A 101 -12.98 -11.40 -5.60
N ARG A 102 -11.86 -12.10 -5.75
CA ARG A 102 -11.70 -13.51 -5.35
C ARG A 102 -12.06 -13.74 -3.88
N PHE A 103 -11.68 -12.85 -2.98
CA PHE A 103 -12.02 -12.95 -1.56
C PHE A 103 -13.52 -12.73 -1.30
N ASN A 104 -14.16 -11.76 -1.96
CA ASN A 104 -15.62 -11.58 -1.87
C ASN A 104 -16.40 -12.79 -2.43
N ASP A 105 -15.84 -13.48 -3.42
CA ASP A 105 -16.43 -14.70 -3.94
C ASP A 105 -16.27 -15.90 -2.97
N LYS A 106 -15.18 -15.94 -2.24
CA LYS A 106 -14.88 -17.02 -1.30
C LYS A 106 -15.54 -16.83 0.07
N TYR A 107 -15.51 -15.63 0.63
CA TYR A 107 -15.90 -15.32 2.01
C TYR A 107 -17.26 -14.60 2.03
N LYS A 108 -18.32 -15.26 2.50
CA LYS A 108 -19.71 -14.76 2.35
C LYS A 108 -20.26 -14.02 3.58
N ASN A 109 -19.62 -14.14 4.75
CA ASN A 109 -20.01 -13.48 5.97
C ASN A 109 -19.33 -12.09 6.15
N VAL A 110 -18.56 -11.65 5.16
CA VAL A 110 -17.90 -10.33 5.17
C VAL A 110 -18.11 -9.63 3.82
N SER A 111 -18.10 -8.31 3.85
CA SER A 111 -18.05 -7.48 2.64
C SER A 111 -16.69 -6.82 2.55
N ILE A 112 -15.88 -7.19 1.56
CA ILE A 112 -14.48 -6.79 1.50
C ILE A 112 -14.31 -5.62 0.53
N VAL A 113 -13.69 -4.56 1.01
CA VAL A 113 -13.34 -3.33 0.28
C VAL A 113 -11.83 -3.19 0.22
N PHE A 114 -11.28 -2.88 -0.93
CA PHE A 114 -9.89 -2.47 -1.06
C PHE A 114 -9.76 -0.95 -0.97
N ASN A 115 -8.88 -0.48 -0.13
CA ASN A 115 -8.60 0.94 0.05
C ASN A 115 -7.08 1.17 0.07
N PRO A 116 -6.46 1.41 -1.10
CA PRO A 116 -5.03 1.64 -1.19
C PRO A 116 -4.56 2.79 -0.31
N GLU A 117 -3.32 2.71 0.11
CA GLU A 117 -2.57 3.78 0.78
C GLU A 117 -1.45 4.28 -0.14
N PHE A 118 -1.03 5.55 0.04
CA PHE A 118 0.04 6.20 -0.72
C PHE A 118 0.99 6.92 0.25
N LEU A 119 1.26 6.30 1.40
CA LEU A 119 2.04 6.86 2.49
C LEU A 119 3.53 6.56 2.31
N THR A 120 4.37 7.47 2.77
CA THR A 120 5.77 7.19 3.01
C THR A 120 5.97 6.66 4.43
N GLU A 121 6.88 5.72 4.64
CA GLU A 121 7.08 5.13 5.97
C GLU A 121 7.50 6.18 7.00
N ALA A 122 8.39 7.09 6.59
CA ALA A 122 8.91 8.14 7.47
C ALA A 122 7.85 9.15 7.93
N ASN A 123 6.81 9.40 7.10
CA ASN A 123 5.82 10.44 7.37
C ASN A 123 4.38 9.89 7.37
N ALA A 124 4.17 8.61 7.68
CA ALA A 124 2.91 7.92 7.46
C ALA A 124 1.68 8.62 8.08
N VAL A 125 1.78 9.14 9.30
CA VAL A 125 0.70 9.86 9.97
C VAL A 125 0.38 11.16 9.25
N HIS A 126 1.42 11.96 8.95
CA HIS A 126 1.27 13.23 8.24
C HIS A 126 0.68 13.01 6.82
N ASP A 127 1.19 12.03 6.08
CA ASP A 127 0.72 11.72 4.74
C ASP A 127 -0.73 11.23 4.75
N PHE A 128 -1.12 10.44 5.76
CA PHE A 128 -2.50 9.99 5.93
C PHE A 128 -3.44 11.16 6.24
N GLU A 129 -3.01 12.10 7.08
CA GLU A 129 -3.79 13.27 7.42
C GLU A 129 -3.98 14.24 6.25
N ASN A 130 -3.01 14.31 5.33
CA ASN A 130 -2.98 15.23 4.20
C ASN A 130 -3.18 14.54 2.84
N GLN A 131 -3.77 13.33 2.83
CA GLN A 131 -3.97 12.58 1.60
C GLN A 131 -4.82 13.34 0.59
N SER A 132 -4.37 13.38 -0.66
CA SER A 132 -5.01 14.14 -1.75
C SER A 132 -6.25 13.46 -2.31
N LYS A 133 -6.41 12.16 -2.07
CA LYS A 133 -7.51 11.33 -2.58
C LYS A 133 -7.72 10.10 -1.70
N ILE A 134 -8.94 9.58 -1.69
CA ILE A 134 -9.30 8.29 -1.08
C ILE A 134 -9.94 7.44 -2.17
N ILE A 135 -9.43 6.23 -2.37
CA ILE A 135 -9.93 5.29 -3.37
C ILE A 135 -10.57 4.11 -2.63
N LEU A 136 -11.79 3.75 -3.01
CA LEU A 136 -12.56 2.66 -2.43
C LEU A 136 -12.98 1.72 -3.56
N GLY A 137 -12.44 0.51 -3.56
CA GLY A 137 -12.74 -0.54 -4.54
C GLY A 137 -13.51 -1.68 -3.90
N GLY A 138 -14.65 -2.07 -4.48
CA GLY A 138 -15.40 -3.23 -3.99
C GLY A 138 -16.91 -3.09 -4.07
N PRO A 139 -17.65 -3.98 -3.38
CA PRO A 139 -19.12 -3.98 -3.39
C PRO A 139 -19.70 -2.65 -2.90
N ARG A 140 -20.82 -2.25 -3.51
CA ARG A 140 -21.48 -0.95 -3.26
C ARG A 140 -21.82 -0.75 -1.77
N LYS A 141 -22.34 -1.78 -1.08
CA LYS A 141 -22.66 -1.74 0.35
C LYS A 141 -21.44 -1.30 1.18
N GLY A 142 -20.30 -1.95 0.96
CA GLY A 142 -19.06 -1.65 1.68
C GLY A 142 -18.49 -0.28 1.33
N THR A 143 -18.41 0.06 0.04
CA THR A 143 -17.84 1.34 -0.41
C THR A 143 -18.72 2.54 -0.01
N ASP A 144 -20.06 2.39 0.09
CA ASP A 144 -20.95 3.45 0.56
C ASP A 144 -20.77 3.71 2.06
N MET A 145 -20.67 2.64 2.88
CA MET A 145 -20.36 2.77 4.31
C MET A 145 -19.00 3.45 4.49
N MET A 146 -17.97 2.98 3.78
CA MET A 146 -16.64 3.57 3.86
C MET A 146 -16.61 5.04 3.43
N LYS A 147 -17.37 5.40 2.38
CA LYS A 147 -17.52 6.80 1.97
C LYS A 147 -18.10 7.65 3.11
N THR A 148 -19.10 7.17 3.81
CA THR A 148 -19.71 7.87 4.96
C THR A 148 -18.71 8.07 6.08
N ILE A 149 -17.96 7.01 6.43
CA ILE A 149 -16.94 7.04 7.47
C ILE A 149 -15.83 8.04 7.12
N TYR A 150 -15.27 7.93 5.90
CA TYR A 150 -14.21 8.83 5.45
C TYR A 150 -14.65 10.28 5.33
N ARG A 151 -15.89 10.55 4.93
CA ARG A 151 -16.41 11.92 4.78
C ARG A 151 -16.45 12.69 6.10
N LEU A 152 -16.68 12.00 7.24
CA LEU A 152 -16.62 12.63 8.56
C LEU A 152 -15.16 12.99 8.93
N VAL A 153 -14.20 12.14 8.59
CA VAL A 153 -12.78 12.33 8.95
C VAL A 153 -12.05 13.27 7.99
N PHE A 154 -12.44 13.23 6.71
CA PHE A 154 -11.84 13.97 5.59
C PHE A 154 -12.95 14.67 4.77
N PRO A 155 -13.50 15.78 5.28
CA PRO A 155 -14.68 16.41 4.69
C PRO A 155 -14.47 16.94 3.27
N THR A 156 -13.25 17.34 2.91
CA THR A 156 -12.91 17.95 1.62
C THR A 156 -12.16 17.04 0.65
N THR A 157 -11.53 15.97 1.15
CA THR A 157 -10.72 15.05 0.31
C THR A 157 -11.62 14.33 -0.70
N PRO A 158 -11.26 14.31 -1.99
CA PRO A 158 -11.98 13.53 -3.00
C PRO A 158 -12.03 12.05 -2.67
N ILE A 159 -13.24 11.46 -2.73
CA ILE A 159 -13.47 10.03 -2.50
C ILE A 159 -13.95 9.41 -3.81
N ILE A 160 -13.14 8.52 -4.37
CA ILE A 160 -13.36 7.82 -5.64
C ILE A 160 -13.82 6.41 -5.33
N LYS A 161 -15.00 6.02 -5.82
CA LYS A 161 -15.49 4.63 -5.74
C LYS A 161 -15.34 3.96 -7.10
N THR A 162 -14.81 2.73 -7.09
CA THR A 162 -14.56 1.95 -8.31
C THR A 162 -14.64 0.45 -8.02
N GLY A 163 -14.43 -0.40 -9.03
CA GLY A 163 -14.24 -1.83 -8.84
C GLY A 163 -12.95 -2.13 -8.06
N SER A 164 -12.93 -3.23 -7.32
CA SER A 164 -11.77 -3.61 -6.49
C SER A 164 -10.50 -3.79 -7.32
N THR A 165 -10.58 -4.52 -8.42
CA THR A 165 -9.44 -4.76 -9.33
C THR A 165 -8.86 -3.47 -9.90
N HIS A 166 -9.70 -2.46 -10.21
CA HIS A 166 -9.23 -1.15 -10.62
C HIS A 166 -8.49 -0.42 -9.49
N ALA A 167 -9.04 -0.45 -8.26
CA ALA A 167 -8.40 0.20 -7.12
C ALA A 167 -7.05 -0.45 -6.78
N GLU A 168 -6.95 -1.78 -6.85
CA GLU A 168 -5.71 -2.54 -6.69
C GLU A 168 -4.69 -2.14 -7.76
N MET A 169 -5.11 -2.06 -9.03
CA MET A 169 -4.24 -1.65 -10.12
C MET A 169 -3.74 -0.21 -9.98
N VAL A 170 -4.55 0.72 -9.45
CA VAL A 170 -4.12 2.11 -9.19
C VAL A 170 -2.94 2.14 -8.20
N LYS A 171 -2.94 1.30 -7.16
CA LYS A 171 -1.79 1.21 -6.23
C LYS A 171 -0.52 0.77 -6.96
N TYR A 172 -0.61 -0.31 -7.73
CA TYR A 172 0.53 -0.81 -8.49
C TYR A 172 1.01 0.16 -9.56
N LEU A 173 0.10 0.78 -10.33
CA LEU A 173 0.46 1.79 -11.33
C LEU A 173 1.27 2.92 -10.69
N THR A 174 0.84 3.41 -9.52
CA THR A 174 1.55 4.50 -8.83
C THR A 174 2.95 4.05 -8.42
N ASN A 175 3.09 2.94 -7.71
CA ASN A 175 4.38 2.50 -7.18
C ASN A 175 5.35 2.07 -8.28
N THR A 176 4.88 1.36 -9.32
CA THR A 176 5.74 0.93 -10.43
C THR A 176 6.16 2.10 -11.31
N PHE A 177 5.28 3.07 -11.56
CA PHE A 177 5.65 4.29 -12.28
C PHE A 177 6.74 5.07 -11.53
N LEU A 178 6.61 5.22 -10.21
CA LEU A 178 7.62 5.89 -9.41
C LEU A 178 8.95 5.11 -9.38
N SER A 179 8.91 3.77 -9.35
CA SER A 179 10.09 2.93 -9.46
C SER A 179 10.81 3.14 -10.80
N VAL A 180 10.06 3.15 -11.92
CA VAL A 180 10.59 3.46 -13.26
C VAL A 180 11.23 4.85 -13.29
N LYS A 181 10.55 5.84 -12.69
CA LYS A 181 11.06 7.22 -12.62
C LYS A 181 12.39 7.31 -11.86
N VAL A 182 12.51 6.62 -10.72
CA VAL A 182 13.77 6.59 -9.95
C VAL A 182 14.89 5.90 -10.75
N SER A 183 14.61 4.77 -11.42
CA SER A 183 15.59 4.11 -12.26
C SER A 183 16.06 5.01 -13.40
N PHE A 184 15.12 5.67 -14.09
CA PHE A 184 15.42 6.64 -15.14
C PHE A 184 16.25 7.82 -14.61
N ALA A 185 15.91 8.37 -13.43
CA ALA A 185 16.65 9.45 -12.80
C ALA A 185 18.12 9.07 -12.55
N ASN A 186 18.37 7.83 -12.08
CA ASN A 186 19.73 7.32 -11.87
C ASN A 186 20.53 7.19 -13.17
N GLU A 187 19.93 6.73 -14.28
CA GLU A 187 20.58 6.68 -15.57
C GLU A 187 20.96 8.08 -16.09
N ILE A 188 20.06 9.06 -15.96
CA ILE A 188 20.34 10.45 -16.34
C ILE A 188 21.41 11.07 -15.44
N TYR A 189 21.42 10.73 -14.14
CA TYR A 189 22.49 11.15 -13.23
C TYR A 189 23.86 10.66 -13.70
N GLU A 190 23.97 9.38 -14.03
CA GLU A 190 25.23 8.81 -14.55
C GLU A 190 25.67 9.47 -15.87
N LEU A 191 24.72 9.75 -16.78
CA LEU A 191 24.98 10.47 -18.02
C LEU A 191 25.49 11.88 -17.76
N CYS A 192 24.82 12.64 -16.90
CA CYS A 192 25.26 13.99 -16.51
C CYS A 192 26.66 13.97 -15.92
N LYS A 193 26.95 13.04 -15.03
CA LYS A 193 28.28 12.84 -14.45
C LYS A 193 29.34 12.56 -15.52
N GLY A 194 29.03 11.71 -16.48
CA GLY A 194 29.94 11.40 -17.61
C GLY A 194 30.21 12.60 -18.53
N MET A 195 29.27 13.52 -18.62
CA MET A 195 29.38 14.76 -19.40
C MET A 195 29.92 15.96 -18.60
N GLY A 196 30.15 15.82 -17.29
CA GLY A 196 30.56 16.90 -16.40
C GLY A 196 29.47 17.94 -16.14
N LEU A 197 28.19 17.55 -16.24
CA LEU A 197 27.04 18.40 -16.00
C LEU A 197 26.54 18.27 -14.53
N ASP A 198 26.01 19.37 -14.02
CA ASP A 198 25.33 19.42 -12.73
C ASP A 198 23.91 18.84 -12.91
N TYR A 199 23.71 17.62 -12.41
CA TYR A 199 22.44 16.91 -12.51
C TYR A 199 21.27 17.65 -11.83
N ASP A 200 21.52 18.24 -10.66
CA ASP A 200 20.45 18.92 -9.90
C ASP A 200 19.92 20.13 -10.68
N LYS A 201 20.79 20.87 -11.38
CA LYS A 201 20.36 21.96 -12.28
C LYS A 201 19.58 21.45 -13.49
N VAL A 202 20.00 20.31 -14.06
CA VAL A 202 19.26 19.69 -15.18
C VAL A 202 17.84 19.34 -14.74
N VAL A 203 17.69 18.69 -13.57
CA VAL A 203 16.39 18.34 -13.00
C VAL A 203 15.57 19.56 -12.64
N GLU A 204 16.18 20.57 -11.99
CA GLU A 204 15.52 21.83 -11.65
C GLU A 204 14.87 22.45 -12.89
N TYR A 205 15.63 22.61 -13.97
CA TYR A 205 15.14 23.22 -15.19
C TYR A 205 14.12 22.36 -15.93
N ALA A 206 14.33 21.03 -16.00
CA ALA A 206 13.40 20.11 -16.63
C ALA A 206 12.04 20.10 -15.93
N THR A 207 12.02 20.19 -14.59
CA THR A 207 10.78 20.12 -13.79
C THR A 207 9.98 21.43 -13.76
N TYR A 208 10.38 22.48 -14.48
CA TYR A 208 9.49 23.58 -14.86
C TYR A 208 8.36 23.08 -15.77
N ASP A 209 8.56 21.98 -16.49
CA ASP A 209 7.45 21.27 -17.13
C ASP A 209 6.71 20.43 -16.09
N GLU A 210 5.52 20.91 -15.69
CA GLU A 210 4.69 20.27 -14.66
C GLU A 210 4.32 18.82 -14.98
N ARG A 211 4.36 18.39 -16.25
CA ARG A 211 4.09 17.03 -16.68
C ARG A 211 5.08 16.01 -16.08
N LEU A 212 6.29 16.47 -15.74
CA LEU A 212 7.32 15.63 -15.12
C LEU A 212 7.09 15.42 -13.62
N GLY A 213 6.37 16.32 -12.95
CA GLY A 213 6.20 16.33 -11.49
C GLY A 213 7.54 16.45 -10.75
N LYS A 214 7.53 17.00 -9.55
CA LYS A 214 8.76 17.36 -8.81
C LYS A 214 9.34 16.26 -7.92
N SER A 215 8.61 15.17 -7.67
CA SER A 215 9.05 14.11 -6.76
C SER A 215 9.87 13.02 -7.45
N HIS A 216 10.68 12.27 -6.68
CA HIS A 216 11.42 11.07 -7.11
C HIS A 216 12.52 11.32 -8.17
N TRP A 217 13.11 12.52 -8.15
CA TRP A 217 14.26 12.86 -9.00
C TRP A 217 15.59 12.86 -8.24
N SER A 218 15.58 12.86 -6.90
CA SER A 218 16.80 12.94 -6.10
C SER A 218 17.69 11.73 -6.33
N VAL A 219 18.98 11.97 -6.66
CA VAL A 219 20.02 10.97 -6.80
C VAL A 219 21.30 11.51 -6.11
N PRO A 220 21.78 10.87 -5.03
CA PRO A 220 21.20 9.72 -4.36
C PRO A 220 19.81 9.99 -3.77
N GLY A 221 19.09 8.89 -3.46
CA GLY A 221 17.78 8.96 -2.83
C GLY A 221 17.79 9.51 -1.40
N PRO A 222 16.60 9.66 -0.78
CA PRO A 222 16.52 10.22 0.59
C PRO A 222 17.18 9.36 1.67
N ASP A 223 17.47 8.10 1.38
CA ASP A 223 18.22 7.17 2.24
C ASP A 223 19.75 7.24 2.01
N GLY A 224 20.20 8.08 1.10
CA GLY A 224 21.62 8.29 0.76
C GLY A 224 22.19 7.29 -0.24
N ASP A 225 21.41 6.31 -0.71
CA ASP A 225 21.84 5.32 -1.70
C ASP A 225 21.22 5.61 -3.08
N PHE A 226 21.76 4.96 -4.11
CA PHE A 226 21.24 5.03 -5.48
C PHE A 226 20.03 4.10 -5.65
N GLY A 227 19.21 4.36 -6.68
CA GLY A 227 18.02 3.57 -6.93
C GLY A 227 16.95 3.71 -5.85
N PHE A 228 16.18 2.65 -5.65
CA PHE A 228 15.13 2.57 -4.63
C PHE A 228 15.29 1.32 -3.77
N GLY A 229 14.99 1.47 -2.50
CA GLY A 229 14.97 0.43 -1.48
C GLY A 229 13.66 0.42 -0.69
N GLY A 230 13.76 -0.02 0.57
CA GLY A 230 12.60 -0.21 1.43
C GLY A 230 11.72 -1.38 1.00
N HIS A 231 10.56 -1.52 1.64
CA HIS A 231 9.70 -2.68 1.42
C HIS A 231 8.61 -2.48 0.35
N CYS A 232 8.40 -1.27 -0.19
CA CYS A 232 7.29 -1.01 -1.11
C CYS A 232 7.67 -1.18 -2.58
N PHE A 233 8.61 -0.39 -3.08
CA PHE A 233 8.93 -0.37 -4.52
C PHE A 233 9.50 -1.69 -5.02
N PRO A 234 10.48 -2.33 -4.35
CA PRO A 234 11.03 -3.59 -4.83
C PRO A 234 9.97 -4.69 -4.94
N LYS A 235 9.15 -4.89 -3.89
CA LYS A 235 8.13 -5.94 -3.91
C LYS A 235 6.98 -5.66 -4.88
N ASP A 236 6.55 -4.40 -5.01
CA ASP A 236 5.42 -4.05 -5.87
C ASP A 236 5.81 -4.13 -7.35
N LEU A 237 7.02 -3.68 -7.71
CA LEU A 237 7.56 -3.83 -9.06
C LEU A 237 7.71 -5.32 -9.42
N SER A 238 8.25 -6.13 -8.52
CA SER A 238 8.40 -7.56 -8.72
C SER A 238 7.04 -8.26 -8.90
N ALA A 239 6.05 -7.92 -8.07
CA ALA A 239 4.71 -8.50 -8.16
C ALA A 239 4.02 -8.20 -9.50
N ILE A 240 4.19 -7.00 -10.05
CA ILE A 240 3.64 -6.66 -11.37
C ILE A 240 4.42 -7.33 -12.51
N ILE A 241 5.74 -7.41 -12.42
CA ILE A 241 6.52 -8.19 -13.41
C ILE A 241 6.03 -9.63 -13.43
N HIS A 242 5.89 -10.27 -12.26
CA HIS A 242 5.37 -11.63 -12.15
C HIS A 242 3.95 -11.77 -12.75
N LEU A 243 3.05 -10.84 -12.45
CA LEU A 243 1.69 -10.84 -13.00
C LEU A 243 1.69 -10.68 -14.52
N THR A 244 2.52 -9.80 -15.08
CA THR A 244 2.62 -9.63 -16.53
C THR A 244 3.15 -10.89 -17.22
N GLU A 245 4.04 -11.64 -16.59
CA GLU A 245 4.53 -12.93 -17.09
C GLU A 245 3.42 -13.98 -17.08
N GLN A 246 2.65 -14.07 -16.01
CA GLN A 246 1.48 -14.97 -15.93
C GLN A 246 0.45 -14.66 -17.02
N LEU A 247 0.24 -13.38 -17.33
CA LEU A 247 -0.71 -12.92 -18.35
C LEU A 247 -0.13 -12.88 -19.77
N ASN A 248 1.15 -13.22 -19.96
CA ASN A 248 1.87 -13.12 -21.23
C ASN A 248 1.78 -11.72 -21.88
N THR A 249 1.88 -10.67 -21.05
CA THR A 249 1.85 -9.28 -21.52
C THR A 249 3.27 -8.68 -21.55
N THR A 250 3.46 -7.60 -22.34
CA THR A 250 4.73 -6.89 -22.45
C THR A 250 5.13 -6.24 -21.13
N ASN A 251 6.41 -6.39 -20.72
CA ASN A 251 6.93 -5.87 -19.45
C ASN A 251 8.36 -5.32 -19.53
N PHE A 252 8.84 -4.95 -20.74
CA PHE A 252 10.24 -4.51 -20.94
C PHE A 252 10.63 -3.33 -20.06
N VAL A 253 9.78 -2.30 -19.96
CA VAL A 253 10.06 -1.10 -19.15
C VAL A 253 10.17 -1.45 -17.66
N LEU A 254 9.29 -2.31 -17.15
CA LEU A 254 9.30 -2.74 -15.76
C LEU A 254 10.57 -3.56 -15.43
N LYS A 255 10.94 -4.47 -16.32
CA LYS A 255 12.18 -5.27 -16.18
C LYS A 255 13.41 -4.40 -16.24
N ALA A 256 13.50 -3.49 -17.22
CA ALA A 256 14.63 -2.56 -17.33
C ALA A 256 14.77 -1.71 -16.05
N ALA A 257 13.68 -1.19 -15.50
CA ALA A 257 13.72 -0.44 -14.24
C ALA A 257 14.23 -1.28 -13.06
N ASN A 258 13.83 -2.55 -12.98
CA ASN A 258 14.32 -3.48 -11.97
C ASN A 258 15.82 -3.83 -12.15
N GLU A 259 16.25 -4.03 -13.38
CA GLU A 259 17.65 -4.28 -13.72
C GLU A 259 18.53 -3.08 -13.40
N THR A 260 18.09 -1.87 -13.77
CA THR A 260 18.79 -0.62 -13.42
C THR A 260 18.91 -0.49 -11.90
N ASN A 261 17.82 -0.69 -11.16
CA ASN A 261 17.86 -0.65 -9.69
C ASN A 261 18.84 -1.67 -9.11
N THR A 262 18.84 -2.90 -9.63
CA THR A 262 19.77 -3.96 -9.21
C THR A 262 21.22 -3.58 -9.46
N LYS A 263 21.50 -2.83 -10.54
CA LYS A 263 22.85 -2.39 -10.92
C LYS A 263 23.35 -1.21 -10.08
N VAL A 264 22.49 -0.22 -9.81
CA VAL A 264 22.92 1.03 -9.16
C VAL A 264 22.83 0.97 -7.62
N ARG A 265 21.90 0.18 -7.07
CA ARG A 265 21.66 0.07 -5.62
C ARG A 265 22.78 -0.69 -4.93
N THR A 266 23.37 -0.12 -3.88
CA THR A 266 24.44 -0.77 -3.11
C THR A 266 23.91 -1.57 -1.94
N ASP A 267 22.88 -1.07 -1.24
CA ASP A 267 22.23 -1.76 -0.12
C ASP A 267 20.82 -2.22 -0.49
N ARG A 268 20.65 -3.52 -0.63
CA ARG A 268 19.34 -4.17 -0.85
C ARG A 268 18.68 -4.46 0.48
N ASP A 269 18.34 -3.42 1.20
CA ASP A 269 17.81 -3.45 2.56
C ASP A 269 16.53 -4.31 2.68
N TRP A 270 15.69 -4.39 1.62
CA TRP A 270 14.48 -5.23 1.60
C TRP A 270 14.78 -6.74 1.74
N GLU A 271 15.97 -7.21 1.32
CA GLU A 271 16.35 -8.63 1.42
C GLU A 271 16.51 -9.08 2.89
N ARG A 272 16.73 -8.14 3.80
CA ARG A 272 16.81 -8.38 5.24
C ARG A 272 15.48 -8.23 5.96
N MET A 273 14.45 -7.72 5.30
CA MET A 273 13.13 -7.47 5.88
C MET A 273 12.21 -8.69 5.72
N LYS A 274 12.63 -9.86 6.29
CA LYS A 274 11.85 -11.09 6.26
C LYS A 274 10.48 -10.90 6.93
N GLY A 275 9.44 -11.47 6.32
CA GLY A 275 8.06 -11.34 6.75
C GLY A 275 7.42 -9.98 6.47
N ARG A 276 8.19 -9.00 5.96
CA ARG A 276 7.71 -7.65 5.66
C ARG A 276 7.87 -7.29 4.18
N ALA A 277 9.09 -7.36 3.64
CA ALA A 277 9.38 -7.13 2.23
C ALA A 277 9.54 -8.44 1.44
N ILE A 278 10.17 -9.45 2.04
CA ILE A 278 10.31 -10.79 1.48
C ILE A 278 9.68 -11.84 2.39
N SER A 279 9.10 -12.91 1.81
CA SER A 279 8.56 -14.04 2.59
C SER A 279 9.66 -14.88 3.21
N TYR A 280 9.25 -15.78 4.12
CA TYR A 280 10.17 -16.69 4.80
C TYR A 280 10.52 -17.93 3.95
N ASP A 281 9.85 -18.10 2.83
CA ASP A 281 10.00 -19.27 1.94
C ASP A 281 11.33 -19.27 1.19
#